data_79c5da6e317b832db894a0e2ac595766
#
_entry.id   79c5da6e317b832db894a0e2ac595766
#
_cell.length_a   1.000
_cell.length_b   1.000
_cell.length_c   1.000
_cell.angle_alpha   90.00
_cell.angle_beta   90.00
_cell.angle_gamma   90.00
#
_symmetry.space_group_name_H-M   'P 1'
#
loop_
_entity.id
_entity.type
_entity.pdbx_description
1 polymer ?
#
loop_
_entity_poly.entity_id
_entity_poly.type
_entity_poly.pdbx_seq_one_letter_code
_entity_poly.pdbx_strand_id
1 'polypeptide(L)'
;MNIPIKYIFKKCEEVSSNEKERMFLLMCQNYDHMDKQIFLNDFSNKDYVIVFEDDQENIQGFSTFAVNPKGYQNKDYNILFSGDTIISGDFTGSQELVKSWCVLVASLLHKYPDKTWMWYLLSKGHRTYMYLPFFFEKYYPSVDQEHHADHFALADECSSFFFGDSWRPSKGTLRFPEKMGQLKPFHTQRTYSKKSKYVDFFLEMNPHFDEGDELVCMAKLCSSNLKRLAKITVERSIHSQSFFDV
;
A
#
# COMPACT_ATOMS: atom_id res chain seq x y z
N MET A 1 -9.77 -1.61 24.54
CA MET A 1 -9.29 -3.02 24.46
C MET A 1 -8.94 -3.28 23.02
N ASN A 2 -7.72 -3.76 22.73
CA ASN A 2 -7.43 -4.18 21.34
C ASN A 2 -8.19 -5.49 21.10
N ILE A 3 -9.14 -5.45 20.18
CA ILE A 3 -9.82 -6.65 19.71
C ILE A 3 -8.79 -7.46 18.90
N PRO A 4 -8.61 -8.76 19.19
CA PRO A 4 -7.64 -9.57 18.46
C PRO A 4 -8.05 -9.69 16.97
N ILE A 5 -7.06 -9.61 16.10
CA ILE A 5 -7.20 -9.78 14.67
C ILE A 5 -6.03 -10.64 14.18
N LYS A 6 -6.28 -11.60 13.33
CA LYS A 6 -5.27 -12.44 12.66
C LYS A 6 -5.16 -12.05 11.20
N TYR A 7 -4.04 -12.35 10.57
CA TYR A 7 -3.89 -12.19 9.12
C TYR A 7 -3.65 -13.53 8.42
N ILE A 8 -4.14 -13.62 7.20
CA ILE A 8 -4.01 -14.80 6.33
C ILE A 8 -3.58 -14.30 4.95
N PHE A 9 -2.60 -14.98 4.35
CA PHE A 9 -2.21 -14.74 2.97
C PHE A 9 -3.02 -15.64 2.04
N LYS A 10 -3.50 -15.09 0.94
CA LYS A 10 -4.17 -15.83 -0.14
C LYS A 10 -3.70 -15.34 -1.50
N LYS A 11 -3.73 -16.20 -2.51
CA LYS A 11 -3.72 -15.74 -3.90
C LYS A 11 -5.07 -15.13 -4.22
N CYS A 12 -5.08 -14.05 -5.02
CA CYS A 12 -6.33 -13.37 -5.36
C CYS A 12 -7.31 -14.27 -6.14
N GLU A 13 -6.78 -15.26 -6.88
CA GLU A 13 -7.59 -16.28 -7.59
C GLU A 13 -8.31 -17.26 -6.65
N GLU A 14 -7.79 -17.48 -5.43
CA GLU A 14 -8.36 -18.38 -4.41
C GLU A 14 -9.45 -17.70 -3.56
N VAL A 15 -9.62 -16.37 -3.69
CA VAL A 15 -10.61 -15.62 -2.92
C VAL A 15 -11.99 -15.84 -3.49
N SER A 16 -12.90 -16.33 -2.67
CA SER A 16 -14.30 -16.60 -3.05
C SER A 16 -15.08 -15.32 -3.37
N SER A 17 -16.19 -15.46 -4.09
CA SER A 17 -17.09 -14.34 -4.40
C SER A 17 -17.66 -13.68 -3.14
N ASN A 18 -17.94 -14.46 -2.08
CA ASN A 18 -18.46 -13.93 -0.82
C ASN A 18 -17.40 -13.07 -0.09
N GLU A 19 -16.13 -13.50 -0.09
CA GLU A 19 -15.04 -12.75 0.49
C GLU A 19 -14.80 -11.44 -0.29
N LYS A 20 -14.81 -11.50 -1.63
CA LYS A 20 -14.72 -10.30 -2.49
C LYS A 20 -15.87 -9.33 -2.23
N GLU A 21 -17.08 -9.84 -2.04
CA GLU A 21 -18.24 -9.03 -1.65
C GLU A 21 -18.01 -8.33 -0.32
N ARG A 22 -17.53 -9.07 0.69
CA ARG A 22 -17.23 -8.49 2.00
C ARG A 22 -16.15 -7.43 1.93
N MET A 23 -15.09 -7.66 1.14
CA MET A 23 -14.02 -6.68 0.90
C MET A 23 -14.56 -5.41 0.22
N PHE A 24 -15.42 -5.57 -0.80
CA PHE A 24 -16.08 -4.44 -1.45
C PHE A 24 -16.93 -3.62 -0.47
N LEU A 25 -17.69 -4.27 0.40
CA LEU A 25 -18.48 -3.57 1.43
C LEU A 25 -17.59 -2.80 2.41
N LEU A 26 -16.41 -3.32 2.77
CA LEU A 26 -15.42 -2.58 3.57
C LEU A 26 -14.91 -1.34 2.85
N MET A 27 -14.67 -1.43 1.53
CA MET A 27 -14.33 -0.27 0.71
C MET A 27 -15.46 0.77 0.76
N CYS A 28 -16.71 0.37 0.53
CA CYS A 28 -17.88 1.26 0.58
C CYS A 28 -18.10 1.93 1.95
N GLN A 29 -17.63 1.34 3.03
CA GLN A 29 -17.68 1.96 4.36
C GLN A 29 -16.73 3.15 4.49
N ASN A 30 -15.61 3.13 3.76
CA ASN A 30 -14.52 4.10 3.91
C ASN A 30 -14.43 5.10 2.75
N TYR A 31 -14.97 4.73 1.58
CA TYR A 31 -14.92 5.53 0.36
C TYR A 31 -16.31 5.77 -0.21
N ASP A 32 -16.51 6.94 -0.82
CA ASP A 32 -17.67 7.27 -1.62
C ASP A 32 -17.44 6.94 -3.11
N HIS A 33 -18.51 6.83 -3.87
CA HIS A 33 -18.48 6.58 -5.31
C HIS A 33 -17.72 5.30 -5.71
N MET A 34 -17.90 4.22 -4.93
CA MET A 34 -17.32 2.92 -5.25
C MET A 34 -18.13 2.19 -6.31
N ASP A 35 -17.47 1.73 -7.37
CA ASP A 35 -18.04 0.84 -8.37
C ASP A 35 -17.56 -0.58 -8.17
N LYS A 36 -18.49 -1.53 -8.06
CA LYS A 36 -18.19 -2.93 -7.78
C LYS A 36 -17.44 -3.60 -8.93
N GLN A 37 -17.80 -3.30 -10.18
CA GLN A 37 -17.16 -3.93 -11.33
C GLN A 37 -15.73 -3.46 -11.47
N ILE A 38 -15.47 -2.18 -11.20
CA ILE A 38 -14.12 -1.62 -11.22
C ILE A 38 -13.28 -2.22 -10.10
N PHE A 39 -13.84 -2.32 -8.86
CA PHE A 39 -13.16 -3.02 -7.76
C PHE A 39 -12.79 -4.46 -8.12
N LEU A 40 -13.73 -5.23 -8.68
CA LEU A 40 -13.47 -6.62 -9.07
C LEU A 40 -12.43 -6.74 -10.19
N ASN A 41 -12.45 -5.82 -11.14
CA ASN A 41 -11.45 -5.77 -12.22
C ASN A 41 -10.05 -5.43 -11.66
N ASP A 42 -9.97 -4.45 -10.76
CA ASP A 42 -8.69 -4.12 -10.11
C ASP A 42 -8.19 -5.28 -9.24
N PHE A 43 -9.07 -5.91 -8.47
CA PHE A 43 -8.75 -7.09 -7.65
C PHE A 43 -8.21 -8.25 -8.50
N SER A 44 -8.78 -8.47 -9.69
CA SER A 44 -8.33 -9.53 -10.62
C SER A 44 -6.94 -9.29 -11.22
N ASN A 45 -6.44 -8.06 -11.16
CA ASN A 45 -5.09 -7.67 -11.58
C ASN A 45 -4.05 -7.73 -10.44
N LYS A 46 -4.44 -8.24 -9.27
CA LYS A 46 -3.54 -8.48 -8.14
C LYS A 46 -3.21 -9.95 -8.02
N ASP A 47 -1.99 -10.23 -7.55
CA ASP A 47 -1.54 -11.62 -7.36
C ASP A 47 -1.92 -12.14 -5.97
N TYR A 48 -1.78 -11.30 -4.94
CA TYR A 48 -1.92 -11.69 -3.55
C TYR A 48 -2.79 -10.72 -2.76
N VAL A 49 -3.45 -11.27 -1.74
CA VAL A 49 -4.19 -10.50 -0.75
C VAL A 49 -3.84 -10.98 0.66
N ILE A 50 -3.63 -10.04 1.56
CA ILE A 50 -3.60 -10.28 3.00
C ILE A 50 -5.01 -9.99 3.50
N VAL A 51 -5.64 -11.00 4.10
CA VAL A 51 -6.97 -10.90 4.70
C VAL A 51 -6.80 -10.78 6.21
N PHE A 52 -7.50 -9.86 6.84
CA PHE A 52 -7.52 -9.67 8.28
C PHE A 52 -8.87 -10.12 8.83
N GLU A 53 -8.84 -11.07 9.75
CA GLU A 53 -10.04 -11.70 10.32
C GLU A 53 -10.09 -11.55 11.84
N ASP A 54 -11.30 -11.38 12.37
CA ASP A 54 -11.55 -11.46 13.81
C ASP A 54 -11.60 -12.90 14.29
N ASP A 55 -11.83 -13.11 15.59
CA ASP A 55 -11.92 -14.43 16.21
C ASP A 55 -13.11 -15.28 15.73
N GLN A 56 -14.06 -14.66 15.03
CA GLN A 56 -15.22 -15.33 14.42
C GLN A 56 -15.03 -15.57 12.93
N GLU A 57 -13.82 -15.36 12.42
CA GLU A 57 -13.45 -15.49 11.00
C GLU A 57 -14.17 -14.50 10.07
N ASN A 58 -14.70 -13.41 10.60
CA ASN A 58 -15.24 -12.35 9.76
C ASN A 58 -14.09 -11.47 9.23
N ILE A 59 -14.12 -11.16 7.94
CA ILE A 59 -13.15 -10.26 7.31
C ILE A 59 -13.39 -8.84 7.82
N GLN A 60 -12.39 -8.30 8.49
CA GLN A 60 -12.34 -6.96 9.07
C GLN A 60 -11.37 -6.03 8.33
N GLY A 61 -10.63 -6.57 7.37
CA GLY A 61 -9.73 -5.80 6.55
C GLY A 61 -9.04 -6.64 5.49
N PHE A 62 -8.36 -5.97 4.57
CA PHE A 62 -7.53 -6.62 3.57
C PHE A 62 -6.49 -5.66 3.01
N SER A 63 -5.45 -6.22 2.37
CA SER A 63 -4.47 -5.47 1.59
C SER A 63 -4.08 -6.30 0.36
N THR A 64 -4.16 -5.71 -0.84
CA THR A 64 -3.86 -6.38 -2.11
C THR A 64 -2.48 -6.02 -2.62
N PHE A 65 -1.84 -6.95 -3.34
CA PHE A 65 -0.51 -6.77 -3.89
C PHE A 65 -0.39 -7.36 -5.30
N ALA A 66 0.36 -6.67 -6.15
CA ALA A 66 0.76 -7.21 -7.45
C ALA A 66 2.29 -7.18 -7.58
N VAL A 67 2.83 -8.23 -8.20
CA VAL A 67 4.26 -8.37 -8.49
C VAL A 67 4.46 -8.10 -9.96
N ASN A 68 5.24 -7.07 -10.29
CA ASN A 68 5.45 -6.60 -11.67
C ASN A 68 4.12 -6.45 -12.45
N PRO A 69 3.20 -5.57 -11.99
CA PRO A 69 1.84 -5.48 -12.51
C PRO A 69 1.82 -5.21 -14.03
N LYS A 70 0.78 -5.71 -14.69
CA LYS A 70 0.59 -5.59 -16.16
C LYS A 70 1.77 -6.11 -16.99
N GLY A 71 2.57 -7.04 -16.45
CA GLY A 71 3.75 -7.56 -17.15
C GLY A 71 4.88 -6.55 -17.27
N TYR A 72 4.94 -5.54 -16.41
CA TYR A 72 6.04 -4.60 -16.34
C TYR A 72 7.37 -5.33 -16.21
N GLN A 73 8.30 -5.00 -17.07
CA GLN A 73 9.64 -5.56 -17.09
C GLN A 73 10.67 -4.42 -17.10
N ASN A 74 11.48 -4.37 -16.09
CA ASN A 74 12.63 -3.50 -16.01
C ASN A 74 13.88 -4.35 -15.80
N LYS A 75 15.02 -3.92 -16.36
CA LYS A 75 16.29 -4.65 -16.28
C LYS A 75 16.80 -4.77 -14.85
N ASP A 76 16.65 -3.70 -14.08
CA ASP A 76 17.34 -3.49 -12.81
C ASP A 76 16.40 -3.66 -11.61
N TYR A 77 15.08 -3.55 -11.83
CA TYR A 77 14.10 -3.50 -10.75
C TYR A 77 12.90 -4.41 -10.96
N ASN A 78 12.41 -4.98 -9.87
CA ASN A 78 11.11 -5.60 -9.77
C ASN A 78 10.21 -4.73 -8.90
N ILE A 79 8.94 -4.68 -9.22
CA ILE A 79 7.96 -3.84 -8.54
C ILE A 79 7.04 -4.70 -7.68
N LEU A 80 6.97 -4.38 -6.38
CA LEU A 80 5.87 -4.78 -5.51
C LEU A 80 4.89 -3.61 -5.44
N PHE A 81 3.74 -3.74 -6.07
CA PHE A 81 2.67 -2.73 -6.03
C PHE A 81 1.66 -3.08 -4.94
N SER A 82 1.48 -2.17 -3.97
CA SER A 82 0.38 -2.24 -3.00
C SER A 82 -0.86 -1.58 -3.57
N GLY A 83 -1.93 -2.35 -3.69
CA GLY A 83 -3.25 -1.86 -4.09
C GLY A 83 -4.08 -1.42 -2.88
N ASP A 84 -5.38 -1.75 -2.93
CA ASP A 84 -6.33 -1.39 -1.87
C ASP A 84 -5.88 -1.95 -0.51
N THR A 85 -5.91 -1.08 0.49
CA THR A 85 -5.62 -1.44 1.88
C THR A 85 -6.67 -0.80 2.78
N ILE A 86 -7.43 -1.64 3.47
CA ILE A 86 -8.50 -1.23 4.38
C ILE A 86 -8.48 -2.09 5.64
N ILE A 87 -8.71 -1.46 6.78
CA ILE A 87 -9.00 -2.11 8.06
C ILE A 87 -10.19 -1.40 8.68
N SER A 88 -11.17 -2.17 9.15
CA SER A 88 -12.35 -1.67 9.88
C SER A 88 -11.94 -0.79 11.07
N GLY A 89 -12.72 0.25 11.33
CA GLY A 89 -12.41 1.26 12.36
C GLY A 89 -12.09 0.70 13.73
N ASP A 90 -12.77 -0.38 14.15
CA ASP A 90 -12.58 -1.03 15.44
C ASP A 90 -11.19 -1.71 15.59
N PHE A 91 -10.54 -2.01 14.48
CA PHE A 91 -9.23 -2.65 14.41
C PHE A 91 -8.11 -1.70 13.96
N THR A 92 -8.43 -0.41 13.81
CA THR A 92 -7.44 0.62 13.44
C THR A 92 -6.32 0.69 14.48
N GLY A 93 -5.08 0.69 14.01
CA GLY A 93 -3.88 0.70 14.87
C GLY A 93 -3.40 -0.69 15.28
N SER A 94 -4.01 -1.76 14.77
CA SER A 94 -3.47 -3.12 14.91
C SER A 94 -2.07 -3.20 14.28
N GLN A 95 -1.17 -3.90 14.95
CA GLN A 95 0.18 -4.16 14.44
C GLN A 95 0.21 -5.24 13.36
N GLU A 96 -0.91 -5.96 13.17
CA GLU A 96 -0.96 -7.12 12.25
C GLU A 96 -0.79 -6.69 10.79
N LEU A 97 -1.26 -5.50 10.40
CA LEU A 97 -1.00 -4.95 9.05
C LEU A 97 0.51 -4.75 8.82
N VAL A 98 1.21 -4.20 9.81
CA VAL A 98 2.66 -3.98 9.72
C VAL A 98 3.42 -5.31 9.70
N LYS A 99 3.05 -6.24 10.58
CA LYS A 99 3.69 -7.57 10.67
C LYS A 99 3.50 -8.36 9.36
N SER A 100 2.27 -8.41 8.85
CA SER A 100 1.96 -9.13 7.61
C SER A 100 2.71 -8.55 6.41
N TRP A 101 2.79 -7.22 6.31
CA TRP A 101 3.59 -6.56 5.29
C TRP A 101 5.08 -6.94 5.41
N CYS A 102 5.64 -6.95 6.63
CA CYS A 102 7.02 -7.36 6.85
C CYS A 102 7.26 -8.84 6.47
N VAL A 103 6.30 -9.73 6.72
CA VAL A 103 6.37 -11.14 6.29
C VAL A 103 6.37 -11.24 4.76
N LEU A 104 5.51 -10.48 4.07
CA LEU A 104 5.49 -10.44 2.61
C LEU A 104 6.84 -9.98 2.04
N VAL A 105 7.40 -8.89 2.58
CA VAL A 105 8.72 -8.38 2.17
C VAL A 105 9.82 -9.42 2.44
N ALA A 106 9.80 -10.07 3.62
CA ALA A 106 10.73 -11.13 3.96
C ALA A 106 10.67 -12.30 2.96
N SER A 107 9.46 -12.71 2.58
CA SER A 107 9.22 -13.77 1.60
C SER A 107 9.80 -13.43 0.23
N LEU A 108 9.57 -12.21 -0.26
CA LEU A 108 10.13 -11.73 -1.53
C LEU A 108 11.66 -11.69 -1.50
N LEU A 109 12.26 -11.11 -0.46
CA LEU A 109 13.71 -10.98 -0.34
C LEU A 109 14.39 -12.34 -0.17
N HIS A 110 13.74 -13.29 0.50
CA HIS A 110 14.26 -14.65 0.66
C HIS A 110 14.16 -15.46 -0.64
N LYS A 111 13.02 -15.42 -1.31
CA LYS A 111 12.78 -16.21 -2.55
C LYS A 111 13.59 -15.68 -3.73
N TYR A 112 13.84 -14.37 -3.79
CA TYR A 112 14.51 -13.71 -4.90
C TYR A 112 15.67 -12.82 -4.41
N PRO A 113 16.73 -13.41 -3.80
CA PRO A 113 17.82 -12.64 -3.16
C PRO A 113 18.63 -11.80 -4.15
N ASP A 114 18.69 -12.22 -5.42
CA ASP A 114 19.46 -11.52 -6.47
C ASP A 114 18.65 -10.42 -7.17
N LYS A 115 17.40 -10.21 -6.76
CA LYS A 115 16.54 -9.20 -7.35
C LYS A 115 16.53 -7.92 -6.54
N THR A 116 16.54 -6.78 -7.23
CA THR A 116 16.28 -5.49 -6.60
C THR A 116 14.77 -5.22 -6.62
N TRP A 117 14.17 -5.07 -5.45
CA TRP A 117 12.75 -4.82 -5.29
C TRP A 117 12.48 -3.37 -4.94
N MET A 118 11.49 -2.79 -5.60
CA MET A 118 10.94 -1.47 -5.29
C MET A 118 9.48 -1.64 -4.85
N TRP A 119 9.14 -1.03 -3.72
CA TRP A 119 7.76 -0.91 -3.28
C TRP A 119 7.13 0.31 -3.94
N TYR A 120 6.11 0.10 -4.74
CA TYR A 120 5.31 1.14 -5.36
C TYR A 120 3.94 1.16 -4.70
N LEU A 121 3.49 2.31 -4.22
CA LEU A 121 2.18 2.46 -3.60
C LEU A 121 1.54 3.80 -3.94
N LEU A 122 0.22 3.80 -3.94
CA LEU A 122 -0.61 4.99 -4.12
C LEU A 122 -1.19 5.42 -2.78
N SER A 123 -1.06 6.68 -2.46
CA SER A 123 -1.51 7.21 -1.18
C SER A 123 -2.65 8.21 -1.37
N LYS A 124 -3.89 7.76 -1.13
CA LYS A 124 -5.08 8.62 -1.07
C LYS A 124 -5.12 9.48 0.19
N GLY A 125 -4.44 9.06 1.25
CA GLY A 125 -4.48 9.76 2.53
C GLY A 125 -3.15 9.70 3.26
N HIS A 126 -2.89 10.71 4.10
CA HIS A 126 -1.66 10.82 4.88
C HIS A 126 -1.34 9.58 5.73
N ARG A 127 -2.34 8.79 6.17
CA ARG A 127 -2.10 7.57 6.96
C ARG A 127 -1.30 6.53 6.18
N THR A 128 -1.61 6.35 4.91
CA THR A 128 -0.86 5.45 4.01
C THR A 128 0.53 6.01 3.74
N TYR A 129 0.65 7.32 3.48
CA TYR A 129 1.95 7.97 3.30
C TYR A 129 2.88 7.78 4.50
N MET A 130 2.34 7.77 5.74
CA MET A 130 3.13 7.62 6.96
C MET A 130 3.91 6.31 7.05
N TYR A 131 3.53 5.27 6.30
CA TYR A 131 4.33 4.04 6.26
C TYR A 131 5.74 4.28 5.70
N LEU A 132 5.90 5.24 4.78
CA LEU A 132 7.22 5.56 4.21
C LEU A 132 8.19 6.09 5.27
N PRO A 133 7.92 7.21 5.94
CA PRO A 133 8.83 7.73 6.96
C PRO A 133 8.97 6.83 8.19
N PHE A 134 8.03 5.90 8.43
CA PHE A 134 8.15 4.94 9.54
C PHE A 134 9.03 3.73 9.20
N PHE A 135 9.01 3.27 7.93
CA PHE A 135 9.69 2.03 7.56
C PHE A 135 11.02 2.24 6.86
N PHE A 136 11.22 3.40 6.18
CA PHE A 136 12.34 3.59 5.28
C PHE A 136 13.22 4.78 5.66
N GLU A 137 14.51 4.63 5.42
CA GLU A 137 15.47 5.74 5.47
C GLU A 137 15.36 6.62 4.22
N LYS A 138 15.23 5.99 3.03
CA LYS A 138 15.14 6.64 1.73
C LYS A 138 13.88 6.21 1.01
N TYR A 139 13.08 7.19 0.57
CA TYR A 139 11.80 6.98 -0.12
C TYR A 139 11.39 8.20 -0.93
N TYR A 140 10.46 8.05 -1.85
CA TYR A 140 9.86 9.09 -2.66
C TYR A 140 8.34 9.14 -2.42
N PRO A 141 7.72 10.35 -2.35
CA PRO A 141 8.38 11.63 -2.10
C PRO A 141 8.79 11.78 -0.64
N SER A 142 9.88 12.48 -0.37
CA SER A 142 10.43 12.66 0.98
C SER A 142 10.54 14.13 1.36
N VAL A 143 10.29 14.42 2.64
CA VAL A 143 10.49 15.76 3.23
C VAL A 143 11.92 16.25 3.03
N ASP A 144 12.88 15.35 3.13
CA ASP A 144 14.31 15.70 3.14
C ASP A 144 14.92 15.77 1.72
N GLN A 145 14.16 15.55 0.66
CA GLN A 145 14.45 15.71 -0.78
C GLN A 145 15.79 15.12 -1.32
N GLU A 146 16.71 14.70 -0.47
CA GLU A 146 18.07 14.27 -0.86
C GLU A 146 18.11 13.08 -1.85
N HIS A 147 17.03 12.30 -1.93
CA HIS A 147 16.93 11.12 -2.78
C HIS A 147 15.74 11.16 -3.75
N HIS A 148 15.22 12.38 -3.98
CA HIS A 148 14.03 12.59 -4.79
C HIS A 148 14.24 12.15 -6.25
N ALA A 149 15.39 12.51 -6.84
CA ALA A 149 15.64 12.31 -8.27
C ALA A 149 15.75 10.83 -8.67
N ASP A 150 16.44 10.01 -7.87
CA ASP A 150 16.69 8.59 -8.20
C ASP A 150 15.42 7.74 -8.18
N HIS A 151 14.54 7.99 -7.18
CA HIS A 151 13.27 7.27 -7.08
C HIS A 151 12.20 7.87 -7.99
N PHE A 152 12.26 9.18 -8.27
CA PHE A 152 11.29 9.86 -9.13
C PHE A 152 11.32 9.32 -10.55
N ALA A 153 12.51 9.13 -11.15
CA ALA A 153 12.63 8.63 -12.52
C ALA A 153 11.94 7.27 -12.70
N LEU A 154 12.13 6.36 -11.73
CA LEU A 154 11.47 5.06 -11.76
C LEU A 154 9.97 5.18 -11.44
N ALA A 155 9.57 6.05 -10.51
CA ALA A 155 8.17 6.30 -10.20
C ALA A 155 7.43 6.88 -11.41
N ASP A 156 8.07 7.78 -12.17
CA ASP A 156 7.55 8.35 -13.42
C ASP A 156 7.38 7.28 -14.50
N GLU A 157 8.40 6.45 -14.72
CA GLU A 157 8.34 5.31 -15.65
C GLU A 157 7.19 4.35 -15.30
N CYS A 158 7.12 3.91 -14.04
CA CYS A 158 6.07 3.00 -13.58
C CYS A 158 4.68 3.63 -13.71
N SER A 159 4.52 4.89 -13.27
CA SER A 159 3.22 5.57 -13.30
C SER A 159 2.74 5.81 -14.72
N SER A 160 3.63 6.18 -15.62
CA SER A 160 3.32 6.33 -17.05
C SER A 160 2.88 4.99 -17.65
N PHE A 161 3.57 3.90 -17.32
CA PHE A 161 3.23 2.57 -17.81
C PHE A 161 1.91 2.03 -17.24
N PHE A 162 1.68 2.19 -15.92
CA PHE A 162 0.50 1.64 -15.27
C PHE A 162 -0.77 2.44 -15.49
N PHE A 163 -0.66 3.77 -15.56
CA PHE A 163 -1.80 4.68 -15.47
C PHE A 163 -1.95 5.66 -16.65
N GLY A 164 -0.96 5.75 -17.54
CA GLY A 164 -1.03 6.58 -18.74
C GLY A 164 -1.43 8.03 -18.43
N ASP A 165 -2.50 8.50 -19.06
CA ASP A 165 -2.99 9.89 -18.98
C ASP A 165 -3.46 10.32 -17.58
N SER A 166 -3.68 9.37 -16.66
CA SER A 166 -4.01 9.70 -15.26
C SER A 166 -2.80 10.20 -14.48
N TRP A 167 -1.58 9.92 -14.93
CA TRP A 167 -0.34 10.35 -14.30
C TRP A 167 -0.02 11.83 -14.55
N ARG A 168 0.35 12.53 -13.50
CA ARG A 168 0.74 13.96 -13.52
C ARG A 168 2.14 14.11 -12.94
N PRO A 169 3.19 13.97 -13.77
CA PRO A 169 4.58 13.99 -13.30
C PRO A 169 4.97 15.27 -12.57
N SER A 170 4.49 16.42 -13.03
CA SER A 170 4.78 17.73 -12.38
C SER A 170 4.18 17.86 -10.96
N LYS A 171 3.22 17.01 -10.60
CA LYS A 171 2.54 16.97 -9.29
C LYS A 171 2.93 15.76 -8.46
N GLY A 172 3.49 14.72 -9.08
CA GLY A 172 3.73 13.44 -8.42
C GLY A 172 2.45 12.69 -8.03
N THR A 173 1.32 12.97 -8.70
CA THR A 173 0.00 12.43 -8.36
C THR A 173 -0.70 11.80 -9.55
N LEU A 174 -1.60 10.85 -9.25
CA LEU A 174 -2.59 10.36 -10.20
C LEU A 174 -3.90 11.10 -9.99
N ARG A 175 -4.58 11.41 -11.10
CA ARG A 175 -5.98 11.86 -11.09
C ARG A 175 -6.77 11.06 -12.12
N PHE A 176 -7.75 10.33 -11.64
CA PHE A 176 -8.65 9.59 -12.50
C PHE A 176 -9.79 10.50 -12.99
N PRO A 177 -10.27 10.31 -14.25
CA PRO A 177 -11.34 11.13 -14.83
C PRO A 177 -12.65 11.04 -14.05
N GLU A 178 -12.90 9.87 -13.48
CA GLU A 178 -14.11 9.57 -12.72
C GLU A 178 -13.87 9.80 -11.22
N LYS A 179 -14.85 10.41 -10.56
CA LYS A 179 -14.83 10.57 -9.11
C LYS A 179 -15.08 9.23 -8.42
N MET A 180 -14.04 8.40 -8.33
CA MET A 180 -14.14 7.08 -7.71
C MET A 180 -13.26 6.97 -6.48
N GLY A 181 -13.78 6.30 -5.47
CA GLY A 181 -13.01 5.98 -4.27
C GLY A 181 -12.55 7.23 -3.53
N GLN A 182 -13.37 8.26 -3.42
CA GLN A 182 -13.08 9.42 -2.58
C GLN A 182 -13.17 9.03 -1.11
N LEU A 183 -12.17 9.44 -0.33
CA LEU A 183 -12.20 9.25 1.13
C LEU A 183 -13.40 9.93 1.74
N LYS A 184 -14.18 9.22 2.55
CA LYS A 184 -15.29 9.83 3.30
C LYS A 184 -14.81 10.94 4.24
N PRO A 185 -15.65 11.96 4.52
CA PRO A 185 -15.23 13.15 5.28
C PRO A 185 -14.62 12.85 6.64
N PHE A 186 -15.01 11.79 7.34
CA PHE A 186 -14.43 11.44 8.64
C PHE A 186 -12.96 10.97 8.54
N HIS A 187 -12.50 10.56 7.37
CA HIS A 187 -11.08 10.24 7.11
C HIS A 187 -10.27 11.46 6.69
N THR A 188 -10.93 12.47 6.10
CA THR A 188 -10.27 13.71 5.66
C THR A 188 -10.20 14.76 6.77
N GLN A 189 -11.03 14.63 7.82
CA GLN A 189 -10.99 15.53 8.97
C GLN A 189 -9.64 15.43 9.68
N ARG A 190 -9.02 16.59 9.88
CA ARG A 190 -7.75 16.73 10.59
C ARG A 190 -7.91 16.43 12.08
N THR A 191 -7.98 15.17 12.46
CA THR A 191 -7.90 14.72 13.85
C THR A 191 -6.43 14.58 14.27
N TYR A 192 -5.69 15.70 14.27
CA TYR A 192 -4.29 15.68 14.74
C TYR A 192 -4.19 16.35 16.09
N SER A 193 -3.91 15.57 17.10
CA SER A 193 -3.48 16.09 18.40
C SER A 193 -2.04 16.62 18.38
N LYS A 194 -1.25 16.33 17.36
CA LYS A 194 0.14 16.81 17.19
C LYS A 194 0.42 17.17 15.72
N LYS A 195 1.04 18.36 15.50
CA LYS A 195 1.60 18.73 14.20
C LYS A 195 2.67 17.71 13.79
N SER A 196 2.56 17.14 12.59
CA SER A 196 3.53 16.21 12.03
C SER A 196 4.04 16.77 10.71
N LYS A 197 5.36 17.02 10.62
CA LYS A 197 6.00 17.49 9.38
C LYS A 197 5.68 16.62 8.16
N TYR A 198 5.48 15.33 8.37
CA TYR A 198 5.17 14.38 7.30
C TYR A 198 3.73 14.50 6.80
N VAL A 199 2.82 14.84 7.69
CA VAL A 199 1.42 15.08 7.31
C VAL A 199 1.30 16.41 6.57
N ASP A 200 1.96 17.46 7.08
CA ASP A 200 1.96 18.76 6.42
C ASP A 200 2.57 18.63 5.02
N PHE A 201 3.66 17.88 4.88
CA PHE A 201 4.28 17.56 3.59
C PHE A 201 3.34 16.80 2.64
N PHE A 202 2.65 15.76 3.15
CA PHE A 202 1.66 15.03 2.33
C PHE A 202 0.57 15.96 1.79
N LEU A 203 0.05 16.85 2.64
CA LEU A 203 -0.99 17.81 2.24
C LEU A 203 -0.49 18.85 1.23
N GLU A 204 0.80 19.21 1.29
CA GLU A 204 1.44 20.04 0.29
C GLU A 204 1.60 19.34 -1.06
N MET A 205 2.07 18.07 -1.02
CA MET A 205 2.30 17.28 -2.23
C MET A 205 1.01 16.79 -2.89
N ASN A 206 -0.05 16.55 -2.12
CA ASN A 206 -1.36 16.09 -2.62
C ASN A 206 -2.50 16.97 -2.08
N PRO A 207 -2.61 18.24 -2.48
CA PRO A 207 -3.63 19.16 -1.96
C PRO A 207 -5.07 18.78 -2.33
N HIS A 208 -5.26 17.93 -3.34
CA HIS A 208 -6.55 17.45 -3.83
C HIS A 208 -6.87 16.00 -3.43
N PHE A 209 -6.25 15.50 -2.35
CA PHE A 209 -6.46 14.13 -1.89
C PHE A 209 -7.94 13.84 -1.52
N ASP A 210 -8.67 14.85 -1.07
CA ASP A 210 -10.10 14.79 -0.76
C ASP A 210 -10.99 14.78 -2.02
N GLU A 211 -10.45 15.20 -3.17
CA GLU A 211 -11.08 15.06 -4.49
C GLU A 211 -10.78 13.71 -5.16
N GLY A 212 -9.93 12.87 -4.53
CA GLY A 212 -9.56 11.54 -5.01
C GLY A 212 -8.19 11.46 -5.69
N ASP A 213 -7.37 12.53 -5.68
CA ASP A 213 -5.99 12.45 -6.17
C ASP A 213 -5.17 11.51 -5.28
N GLU A 214 -4.27 10.74 -5.90
CA GLU A 214 -3.43 9.77 -5.22
C GLU A 214 -1.96 10.14 -5.37
N LEU A 215 -1.26 10.32 -4.26
CA LEU A 215 0.19 10.57 -4.26
C LEU A 215 0.94 9.29 -4.60
N VAL A 216 1.76 9.35 -5.66
CA VAL A 216 2.64 8.24 -6.03
C VAL A 216 3.82 8.19 -5.06
N CYS A 217 4.06 7.00 -4.53
CA CYS A 217 5.10 6.76 -3.56
C CYS A 217 5.96 5.54 -3.94
N MET A 218 7.26 5.61 -3.60
CA MET A 218 8.20 4.54 -3.90
C MET A 218 9.30 4.42 -2.86
N ALA A 219 9.71 3.18 -2.55
CA ALA A 219 10.86 2.91 -1.69
C ALA A 219 11.56 1.61 -2.09
N LYS A 220 12.89 1.55 -1.98
CA LYS A 220 13.66 0.33 -2.22
C LYS A 220 13.48 -0.64 -1.05
N LEU A 221 13.09 -1.88 -1.35
CA LEU A 221 12.98 -2.97 -0.38
C LEU A 221 14.34 -3.65 -0.22
N CYS A 222 15.07 -3.25 0.81
CA CYS A 222 16.29 -3.93 1.22
C CYS A 222 16.59 -3.62 2.70
N SER A 223 17.29 -4.52 3.39
CA SER A 223 17.58 -4.38 4.82
C SER A 223 18.30 -3.08 5.17
N SER A 224 19.17 -2.57 4.26
CA SER A 224 19.90 -1.31 4.47
C SER A 224 19.02 -0.06 4.36
N ASN A 225 17.85 -0.16 3.74
CA ASN A 225 16.89 0.94 3.62
C ASN A 225 15.75 0.87 4.64
N LEU A 226 15.61 -0.25 5.36
CA LEU A 226 14.58 -0.41 6.39
C LEU A 226 15.03 0.21 7.71
N LYS A 227 14.15 1.00 8.33
CA LYS A 227 14.33 1.49 9.69
C LYS A 227 14.24 0.35 10.71
N ARG A 228 14.81 0.57 11.87
CA ARG A 228 15.06 -0.44 12.91
C ARG A 228 13.89 -1.39 13.16
N LEU A 229 12.66 -0.87 13.33
CA LEU A 229 11.52 -1.72 13.67
C LEU A 229 11.13 -2.65 12.51
N ALA A 230 10.98 -2.10 11.31
CA ALA A 230 10.66 -2.88 10.12
C ALA A 230 11.79 -3.88 9.80
N LYS A 231 13.05 -3.44 9.90
CA LYS A 231 14.23 -4.28 9.69
C LYS A 231 14.23 -5.50 10.61
N ILE A 232 14.09 -5.30 11.94
CA ILE A 232 14.06 -6.40 12.92
C ILE A 232 12.90 -7.36 12.62
N THR A 233 11.73 -6.85 12.24
CA THR A 233 10.58 -7.70 11.95
C THR A 233 10.80 -8.54 10.69
N VAL A 234 11.33 -7.94 9.62
CA VAL A 234 11.68 -8.65 8.37
C VAL A 234 12.76 -9.71 8.64
N GLU A 235 13.84 -9.35 9.33
CA GLU A 235 14.92 -10.29 9.68
C GLU A 235 14.43 -11.45 10.54
N ARG A 236 13.55 -11.19 11.52
CA ARG A 236 12.93 -12.25 12.34
C ARG A 236 12.07 -13.19 11.48
N SER A 237 11.29 -12.66 10.54
CA SER A 237 10.48 -13.47 9.64
C SER A 237 11.36 -14.37 8.76
N ILE A 238 12.49 -13.88 8.28
CA ILE A 238 13.48 -14.68 7.54
C ILE A 238 14.03 -15.80 8.43
N HIS A 239 14.48 -15.49 9.66
CA HIS A 239 15.07 -16.48 10.55
C HIS A 239 14.07 -17.54 11.05
N SER A 240 12.83 -17.16 11.28
CA SER A 240 11.77 -18.10 11.72
C SER A 240 11.17 -18.91 10.58
N GLN A 241 11.62 -18.70 9.33
CA GLN A 241 11.08 -19.28 8.12
C GLN A 241 9.55 -19.08 8.00
N SER A 242 9.06 -17.98 8.57
CA SER A 242 7.66 -17.59 8.46
C SER A 242 7.45 -16.90 7.11
N PHE A 243 7.32 -17.71 6.07
CA PHE A 243 7.15 -17.22 4.70
C PHE A 243 5.77 -17.49 4.18
N PHE A 244 5.35 -16.63 3.29
CA PHE A 244 4.27 -16.86 2.36
C PHE A 244 4.87 -17.28 1.01
N ASP A 245 4.27 -18.23 0.33
CA ASP A 245 4.72 -18.65 -1.01
C ASP A 245 4.26 -17.61 -2.06
N VAL A 246 5.15 -16.63 -2.32
CA VAL A 246 4.97 -15.56 -3.31
C VAL A 246 5.34 -16.00 -4.72
#